data_fedeab69746afb688058ce00688e478a
#
_entry.id   fedeab69746afb688058ce00688e478a
#
_cell.length_a   1.000
_cell.length_b   1.000
_cell.length_c   1.000
_cell.angle_alpha   90.00
_cell.angle_beta   90.00
_cell.angle_gamma   90.00
#
_symmetry.space_group_name_H-M   'P 1'
#
loop_
_entity.id
_entity.type
_entity.pdbx_description
1 polymer ?
#
loop_
_entity_poly.entity_id
_entity_poly.type
_entity_poly.pdbx_seq_one_letter_code
_entity_poly.pdbx_strand_id
1 'polypeptide(L)'
;MRDFKINILGTEYAVYFVDKYPERLHEFEETSDGLFNQYNREIFIKRCQDTGTTDNGKERLEKKTLRHELIHAFLVESGLSANALSNYTSWAENEEMVDWIAIQF
;
A
#
# COMPACT_ATOMS: atom_id res chain seq x y z
N MET A 1 12.18 4.75 7.92
CA MET A 1 12.05 5.35 6.57
C MET A 1 11.29 6.66 6.68
N ARG A 2 11.53 7.57 5.78
CA ARG A 2 10.92 8.90 5.79
C ARG A 2 9.83 8.99 4.73
N ASP A 3 8.86 9.86 4.96
CA ASP A 3 7.82 10.16 3.98
C ASP A 3 8.44 10.65 2.68
N PHE A 4 7.84 10.29 1.55
CA PHE A 4 8.33 10.70 0.25
C PHE A 4 7.19 10.74 -0.77
N LYS A 5 7.48 11.31 -1.93
CA LYS A 5 6.57 11.30 -3.07
C LYS A 5 7.16 10.45 -4.18
N ILE A 6 6.31 9.77 -4.90
CA ILE A 6 6.71 8.90 -6.01
C ILE A 6 5.78 9.11 -7.20
N ASN A 7 6.36 9.11 -8.40
CA ASN A 7 5.59 9.17 -9.63
C ASN A 7 5.31 7.75 -10.11
N ILE A 8 4.05 7.43 -10.32
CA ILE A 8 3.61 6.13 -10.79
C ILE A 8 2.83 6.34 -12.08
N LEU A 9 3.46 6.01 -13.19
CA LEU A 9 2.88 6.17 -14.53
C LEU A 9 2.30 7.57 -14.79
N GLY A 10 3.01 8.60 -14.32
CA GLY A 10 2.63 9.99 -14.54
C GLY A 10 1.81 10.62 -13.41
N THR A 11 1.41 9.85 -12.43
CA THR A 11 0.64 10.33 -11.29
C THR A 11 1.50 10.35 -10.02
N GLU A 12 1.55 11.49 -9.34
CA GLU A 12 2.30 11.62 -8.10
C GLU A 12 1.50 11.11 -6.92
N TYR A 13 2.13 10.22 -6.15
CA TYR A 13 1.59 9.69 -4.91
C TYR A 13 2.45 10.14 -3.73
N ALA A 14 1.80 10.45 -2.63
CA ALA A 14 2.49 10.73 -1.37
C ALA A 14 2.52 9.45 -0.52
N VAL A 15 3.69 9.11 -0.02
CA VAL A 15 3.88 7.93 0.84
C VAL A 15 4.20 8.41 2.25
N TYR A 16 3.39 7.99 3.20
CA TYR A 16 3.52 8.37 4.62
C TYR A 16 3.80 7.15 5.48
N PHE A 17 4.78 7.27 6.36
CA PHE A 17 5.06 6.27 7.39
C PHE A 17 4.48 6.78 8.69
N VAL A 18 3.49 6.08 9.23
CA VAL A 18 2.69 6.55 10.36
C VAL A 18 2.63 5.51 11.47
N ASP A 19 2.48 5.99 12.70
CA ASP A 19 2.21 5.11 13.84
C ASP A 19 0.72 4.78 13.91
N LYS A 20 -0.12 5.68 13.45
CA LYS A 20 -1.57 5.56 13.46
C LYS A 20 -2.15 6.25 12.23
N TYR A 21 -3.16 5.65 11.61
CA TYR A 21 -3.83 6.25 10.47
C TYR A 21 -4.59 7.52 10.88
N PRO A 22 -4.66 8.53 9.97
CA PRO A 22 -5.48 9.72 10.23
C PRO A 22 -6.94 9.36 10.50
N GLU A 23 -7.61 10.12 11.37
CA GLU A 23 -9.01 9.87 11.73
C GLU A 23 -9.95 9.86 10.53
N ARG A 24 -9.67 10.67 9.51
CA ARG A 24 -10.47 10.69 8.28
C ARG A 24 -10.48 9.35 7.54
N LEU A 25 -9.58 8.44 7.92
CA LEU A 25 -9.44 7.12 7.32
C LEU A 25 -9.87 5.99 8.26
N HIS A 26 -10.53 6.30 9.37
CA HIS A 26 -10.91 5.28 10.36
C HIS A 26 -11.99 4.30 9.85
N GLU A 27 -12.63 4.59 8.72
CA GLU A 27 -13.52 3.64 8.06
C GLU A 27 -12.77 2.44 7.48
N PHE A 28 -11.47 2.59 7.29
CA PHE A 28 -10.59 1.53 6.83
C PHE A 28 -10.00 0.79 8.03
N GLU A 29 -9.69 -0.49 7.84
CA GLU A 29 -9.24 -1.33 8.96
C GLU A 29 -7.95 -0.81 9.59
N GLU A 30 -8.02 -0.45 10.86
CA GLU A 30 -6.85 -0.01 11.64
C GLU A 30 -5.82 -1.12 11.82
N THR A 31 -6.22 -2.37 11.60
CA THR A 31 -5.35 -3.54 11.77
C THR A 31 -4.46 -3.81 10.55
N SER A 32 -4.73 -3.18 9.41
CA SER A 32 -3.90 -3.41 8.23
C SER A 32 -2.56 -2.70 8.35
N ASP A 33 -1.51 -3.33 7.84
CA ASP A 33 -0.15 -2.79 7.88
C ASP A 33 0.07 -1.64 6.91
N GLY A 34 -0.73 -1.57 5.85
CA GLY A 34 -0.66 -0.51 4.86
C GLY A 34 -2.04 -0.18 4.34
N LEU A 35 -2.17 1.00 3.76
CA LEU A 35 -3.41 1.52 3.22
C LEU A 35 -3.14 2.28 1.94
N PHE A 36 -3.86 1.95 0.88
CA PHE A 36 -3.79 2.65 -0.39
C PHE A 36 -5.08 3.42 -0.62
N ASN A 37 -4.98 4.74 -0.78
CA ASN A 37 -6.12 5.60 -1.10
C ASN A 37 -5.93 6.17 -2.50
N GLN A 38 -6.62 5.58 -3.48
CA GLN A 38 -6.47 5.98 -4.88
C GLN A 38 -7.03 7.37 -5.16
N TYR A 39 -8.05 7.79 -4.42
CA TYR A 39 -8.72 9.08 -4.67
C TYR A 39 -7.88 10.26 -4.25
N ASN A 40 -7.19 10.13 -3.12
CA ASN A 40 -6.30 11.18 -2.62
C ASN A 40 -4.85 10.96 -3.05
N ARG A 41 -4.55 9.86 -3.74
CA ARG A 41 -3.20 9.49 -4.18
C ARG A 41 -2.23 9.43 -3.01
N GLU A 42 -2.67 8.71 -1.98
CA GLU A 42 -1.91 8.54 -0.74
C GLU A 42 -1.67 7.07 -0.45
N ILE A 43 -0.48 6.79 0.07
CA ILE A 43 -0.12 5.47 0.56
C ILE A 43 0.34 5.65 1.99
N PHE A 44 -0.26 4.88 2.90
CA PHE A 44 0.12 4.91 4.31
C PHE A 44 0.73 3.57 4.68
N ILE A 45 1.91 3.62 5.29
CA ILE A 45 2.60 2.45 5.80
C ILE A 45 2.68 2.58 7.31
N LYS A 46 2.11 1.61 8.01
CA LYS A 46 2.14 1.61 9.46
C LYS A 46 3.51 1.18 9.93
N ARG A 47 4.11 1.94 10.84
CA ARG A 47 5.40 1.58 11.41
C ARG A 47 5.25 0.36 12.29
N CYS A 48 6.19 -0.57 12.15
CA CYS A 48 6.20 -1.76 12.99
C CYS A 48 6.55 -1.38 14.42
N GLN A 49 5.67 -1.71 15.36
CA GLN A 49 5.83 -1.38 16.77
C GLN A 49 6.04 -2.62 17.64
N ASP A 50 6.25 -3.77 17.02
CA ASP A 50 6.51 -5.02 17.73
C ASP A 50 7.86 -4.97 18.42
N THR A 51 7.87 -5.02 19.75
CA THR A 51 9.09 -4.95 20.55
C THR A 51 9.97 -6.18 20.41
N GLY A 52 9.41 -7.30 19.94
CA GLY A 52 10.17 -8.52 19.70
C GLY A 52 10.93 -8.54 18.38
N THR A 53 10.73 -7.52 17.52
CA THR A 53 11.34 -7.46 16.21
C THR A 53 12.54 -6.50 16.22
N THR A 54 13.65 -6.91 15.62
CA THR A 54 14.82 -6.07 15.49
C THR A 54 14.56 -4.89 14.57
N ASP A 55 15.39 -3.84 14.65
CA ASP A 55 15.24 -2.67 13.77
C ASP A 55 15.33 -3.05 12.30
N ASN A 56 16.24 -3.96 11.95
CA ASN A 56 16.36 -4.46 10.58
C ASN A 56 15.10 -5.24 10.17
N GLY A 57 14.53 -6.01 11.09
CA GLY A 57 13.29 -6.75 10.85
C GLY A 57 12.11 -5.83 10.63
N LYS A 58 12.02 -4.76 11.42
CA LYS A 58 10.98 -3.74 11.26
C LYS A 58 11.07 -3.07 9.89
N GLU A 59 12.27 -2.71 9.47
CA GLU A 59 12.48 -2.08 8.16
C GLU A 59 12.11 -3.03 7.03
N ARG A 60 12.40 -4.32 7.15
CA ARG A 60 12.02 -5.32 6.15
C ARG A 60 10.50 -5.43 6.02
N LEU A 61 9.78 -5.43 7.14
CA LEU A 61 8.32 -5.49 7.14
C LEU A 61 7.72 -4.25 6.50
N GLU A 62 8.23 -3.08 6.83
CA GLU A 62 7.76 -1.83 6.25
C GLU A 62 8.03 -1.78 4.75
N LYS A 63 9.18 -2.24 4.30
CA LYS A 63 9.51 -2.30 2.87
C LYS A 63 8.61 -3.29 2.13
N LYS A 64 8.30 -4.43 2.74
CA LYS A 64 7.38 -5.42 2.17
C LYS A 64 6.00 -4.80 1.97
N THR A 65 5.49 -4.13 3.00
CA THR A 65 4.20 -3.44 2.95
C THR A 65 4.21 -2.34 1.89
N LEU A 66 5.28 -1.57 1.82
CA LEU A 66 5.43 -0.53 0.81
C LEU A 66 5.35 -1.10 -0.60
N ARG A 67 6.05 -2.20 -0.88
CA ARG A 67 5.99 -2.84 -2.20
C ARG A 67 4.57 -3.29 -2.54
N HIS A 68 3.86 -3.87 -1.56
CA HIS A 68 2.47 -4.28 -1.74
C HIS A 68 1.59 -3.11 -2.16
N GLU A 69 1.68 -2.00 -1.44
CA GLU A 69 0.86 -0.83 -1.73
C GLU A 69 1.26 -0.14 -3.05
N LEU A 70 2.55 -0.14 -3.38
CA LEU A 70 3.01 0.41 -4.66
C LEU A 70 2.49 -0.41 -5.85
N ILE A 71 2.37 -1.72 -5.70
CA ILE A 71 1.80 -2.56 -6.75
C ILE A 71 0.31 -2.23 -6.95
N HIS A 72 -0.44 -2.01 -5.86
CA HIS A 72 -1.83 -1.54 -5.98
C HIS A 72 -1.91 -0.24 -6.78
N ALA A 73 -1.06 0.73 -6.44
CA ALA A 73 -1.03 2.01 -7.14
C ALA A 73 -0.69 1.84 -8.63
N PHE A 74 0.31 1.03 -8.93
CA PHE A 74 0.70 0.74 -10.31
C PHE A 74 -0.45 0.12 -11.09
N LEU A 75 -1.13 -0.86 -10.53
CA LEU A 75 -2.24 -1.54 -11.19
C LEU A 75 -3.42 -0.60 -11.42
N VAL A 76 -3.70 0.28 -10.47
CA VAL A 76 -4.75 1.31 -10.63
C VAL A 76 -4.39 2.27 -11.76
N GLU A 77 -3.16 2.82 -11.75
CA GLU A 77 -2.73 3.79 -12.75
C GLU A 77 -2.59 3.18 -14.15
N SER A 78 -2.32 1.88 -14.23
CA SER A 78 -2.28 1.17 -15.51
C SER A 78 -3.67 0.91 -16.11
N GLY A 79 -4.73 1.16 -15.34
CA GLY A 79 -6.11 0.92 -15.77
C GLY A 79 -6.62 -0.49 -15.53
N LEU A 80 -5.81 -1.39 -15.01
CA LEU A 80 -6.24 -2.79 -14.78
C LEU A 80 -7.35 -2.88 -13.73
N SER A 81 -7.32 -2.02 -12.74
CA SER A 81 -8.36 -1.96 -11.71
C SER A 81 -9.72 -1.57 -12.29
N ALA A 82 -9.73 -0.72 -13.33
CA ALA A 82 -10.95 -0.24 -13.97
C ALA A 82 -11.56 -1.24 -14.96
N ASN A 83 -10.88 -2.34 -15.25
CA ASN A 83 -11.35 -3.34 -16.20
C ASN A 83 -12.29 -4.38 -15.59
N ALA A 84 -12.71 -4.19 -14.34
CA ALA A 84 -13.64 -5.09 -13.68
C ALA A 84 -15.04 -4.88 -14.24
N LEU A 85 -15.51 -5.82 -15.07
CA LEU A 85 -16.82 -5.79 -15.69
C LEU A 85 -17.88 -6.62 -14.93
N SER A 86 -17.52 -7.11 -13.76
CA SER A 86 -18.38 -7.99 -12.97
C SER A 86 -18.49 -7.49 -11.52
N ASN A 87 -19.33 -8.16 -10.73
CA ASN A 87 -19.47 -7.88 -9.32
C ASN A 87 -18.32 -8.42 -8.47
N TYR A 88 -17.34 -9.03 -9.11
CA TYR A 88 -16.16 -9.56 -8.44
C TYR A 88 -15.08 -8.48 -8.32
N THR A 89 -14.23 -8.63 -7.32
CA THR A 89 -13.03 -7.82 -7.18
C THR A 89 -12.20 -7.92 -8.46
N SER A 90 -11.73 -6.80 -8.97
CA SER A 90 -10.91 -6.80 -10.18
C SER A 90 -9.61 -7.56 -9.94
N TRP A 91 -9.00 -8.01 -11.04
CA TRP A 91 -7.71 -8.70 -10.98
C TRP A 91 -6.67 -7.86 -10.22
N ALA A 92 -6.64 -6.54 -10.46
CA ALA A 92 -5.69 -5.63 -9.83
C ALA A 92 -5.92 -5.46 -8.32
N GLU A 93 -7.08 -5.87 -7.81
CA GLU A 93 -7.42 -5.78 -6.38
C GLU A 93 -7.26 -7.11 -5.66
N ASN A 94 -6.87 -8.18 -6.37
CA ASN A 94 -6.64 -9.48 -5.76
C ASN A 94 -5.41 -9.45 -4.85
N GLU A 95 -5.62 -9.61 -3.55
CA GLU A 95 -4.55 -9.46 -2.57
C GLU A 95 -3.47 -10.54 -2.69
N GLU A 96 -3.84 -11.77 -3.00
CA GLU A 96 -2.87 -12.84 -3.19
C GLU A 96 -1.96 -12.56 -4.39
N MET A 97 -2.53 -12.09 -5.47
CA MET A 97 -1.78 -11.74 -6.66
C MET A 97 -0.85 -10.55 -6.41
N VAL A 98 -1.37 -9.52 -5.74
CA VAL A 98 -0.58 -8.34 -5.40
C VAL A 98 0.60 -8.71 -4.51
N ASP A 99 0.37 -9.56 -3.51
CA ASP A 99 1.45 -10.06 -2.66
C ASP A 99 2.47 -10.84 -3.45
N TRP A 100 2.03 -11.71 -4.34
CA TRP A 100 2.94 -12.50 -5.17
C TRP A 100 3.82 -11.60 -6.05
N ILE A 101 3.22 -10.60 -6.69
CA ILE A 101 3.97 -9.64 -7.52
C ILE A 101 4.96 -8.85 -6.64
N ALA A 102 4.52 -8.39 -5.48
CA ALA A 102 5.35 -7.60 -4.58
C ALA A 102 6.60 -8.37 -4.11
N ILE A 103 6.47 -9.68 -3.90
CA ILE A 103 7.59 -10.54 -3.49
C ILE A 103 8.66 -10.61 -4.58
N GLN A 104 8.28 -10.47 -5.87
CA GLN A 104 9.23 -10.53 -6.98
C GLN A 104 10.10 -9.27 -7.08
N PHE A 105 9.74 -8.23 -6.41
CA PHE A 105 10.48 -6.98 -6.39
C PHE A 105 11.19 -6.83 -5.05
#